data_a2a8f26edd74b7b93458028690607a1f
#
_entry.id   a2a8f26edd74b7b93458028690607a1f
#
_cell.length_a   1.000
_cell.length_b   1.000
_cell.length_c   1.000
_cell.angle_alpha   90.00
_cell.angle_beta   90.00
_cell.angle_gamma   90.00
#
_symmetry.space_group_name_H-M   'P 1'
#
loop_
_entity.id
_entity.type
_entity.pdbx_description
1 polymer ?
#
loop_
_entity_poly.entity_id
_entity_poly.type
_entity_poly.pdbx_seq_one_letter_code
_entity_poly.pdbx_strand_id
1 'polypeptide(L)'
;MTGRLALLLGASLVASSLFWVQRCAAAESGGGPIVRIAELEIDPGQLEAYKLALKEEIETSIRVEPGVLTLYAVSVKEHPEQIRLFETYRDASAYESHLQSPHFKTYKDRTRQMVKLLRLVETEPILLGSKSR
;
A
#
# COMPACT_ATOMS: atom_id res chain seq x y z
N MET A 1 -76.32 -44.59 22.23
CA MET A 1 -76.29 -43.14 22.39
C MET A 1 -74.86 -42.65 22.07
N THR A 2 -74.72 -42.12 20.96
CA THR A 2 -73.92 -40.96 20.52
C THR A 2 -72.61 -40.73 21.24
N GLY A 3 -71.47 -41.04 20.58
CA GLY A 3 -70.14 -40.58 20.92
C GLY A 3 -69.43 -40.22 19.68
N ARG A 4 -69.11 -38.97 19.54
CA ARG A 4 -68.53 -38.33 18.35
C ARG A 4 -67.07 -38.64 18.21
N LEU A 5 -66.72 -39.06 17.01
CA LEU A 5 -65.37 -39.23 16.49
C LEU A 5 -64.73 -37.84 16.32
N ALA A 6 -63.65 -37.54 17.01
CA ALA A 6 -62.82 -36.34 16.79
C ALA A 6 -61.61 -36.66 15.97
N LEU A 7 -61.57 -36.14 14.78
CA LEU A 7 -60.43 -36.21 13.83
C LEU A 7 -59.40 -35.20 14.24
N LEU A 8 -58.22 -35.63 14.65
CA LEU A 8 -57.06 -34.76 14.88
C LEU A 8 -56.21 -34.69 13.61
N LEU A 9 -56.33 -33.56 12.93
CA LEU A 9 -55.44 -33.17 11.84
C LEU A 9 -54.07 -32.77 12.42
N GLY A 10 -53.06 -33.60 12.17
CA GLY A 10 -51.68 -33.28 12.46
C GLY A 10 -51.15 -32.26 11.45
N ALA A 11 -50.91 -31.04 11.91
CA ALA A 11 -50.20 -30.03 11.13
C ALA A 11 -48.70 -30.29 11.22
N SER A 12 -48.10 -30.75 10.13
CA SER A 12 -46.66 -30.92 9.99
C SER A 12 -46.02 -29.57 9.75
N LEU A 13 -45.38 -29.01 10.77
CA LEU A 13 -44.54 -27.82 10.64
C LEU A 13 -43.19 -28.18 10.02
N VAL A 14 -43.07 -27.94 8.72
CA VAL A 14 -41.79 -27.99 8.05
C VAL A 14 -41.03 -26.71 8.42
N ALA A 15 -40.13 -26.83 9.36
CA ALA A 15 -39.19 -25.77 9.72
C ALA A 15 -38.13 -25.68 8.60
N SER A 16 -38.38 -24.79 7.65
CA SER A 16 -37.37 -24.38 6.66
C SER A 16 -36.29 -23.55 7.38
N SER A 17 -35.23 -24.21 7.82
CA SER A 17 -34.03 -23.56 8.28
C SER A 17 -33.30 -22.89 7.08
N LEU A 18 -33.62 -21.61 6.87
CA LEU A 18 -32.84 -20.71 6.01
C LEU A 18 -31.46 -20.56 6.65
N PHE A 19 -30.51 -21.36 6.19
CA PHE A 19 -29.11 -21.10 6.40
C PHE A 19 -28.75 -19.79 5.71
N TRP A 20 -28.78 -18.69 6.44
CA TRP A 20 -28.09 -17.48 6.08
C TRP A 20 -26.60 -17.76 6.14
N VAL A 21 -26.03 -18.14 5.00
CA VAL A 21 -24.58 -18.05 4.81
C VAL A 21 -24.25 -16.57 4.83
N GLN A 22 -23.90 -16.10 6.00
CA GLN A 22 -23.31 -14.79 6.20
C GLN A 22 -21.94 -14.86 5.54
N ARG A 23 -21.88 -14.57 4.22
CA ARG A 23 -20.64 -14.20 3.58
C ARG A 23 -20.12 -13.00 4.35
N CYS A 24 -19.17 -13.23 5.24
CA CYS A 24 -18.24 -12.19 5.60
C CYS A 24 -17.61 -11.74 4.29
N ALA A 25 -18.18 -10.71 3.69
CA ALA A 25 -17.45 -9.89 2.75
C ALA A 25 -16.25 -9.38 3.57
N ALA A 26 -15.11 -10.05 3.43
CA ALA A 26 -13.86 -9.43 3.76
C ALA A 26 -13.94 -8.08 3.04
N ALA A 27 -13.96 -7.00 3.79
CA ALA A 27 -13.83 -5.68 3.23
C ALA A 27 -12.57 -5.74 2.39
N GLU A 28 -12.75 -5.79 1.08
CA GLU A 28 -11.67 -5.56 0.17
C GLU A 28 -11.15 -4.18 0.52
N SER A 29 -10.01 -4.12 1.18
CA SER A 29 -9.19 -2.92 1.30
C SER A 29 -8.59 -2.66 -0.10
N GLY A 30 -9.48 -2.57 -1.09
CA GLY A 30 -9.20 -2.41 -2.49
C GLY A 30 -9.13 -0.93 -2.86
N GLY A 31 -8.23 -0.21 -2.25
CA GLY A 31 -7.66 0.94 -2.92
C GLY A 31 -6.69 0.40 -3.98
N GLY A 32 -6.79 0.89 -5.22
CA GLY A 32 -5.81 0.59 -6.28
C GLY A 32 -4.39 0.99 -5.88
N PRO A 33 -3.42 0.83 -6.78
CA PRO A 33 -2.03 1.17 -6.49
C PRO A 33 -1.89 2.62 -6.06
N ILE A 34 -1.11 2.83 -5.01
CA ILE A 34 -0.72 4.17 -4.58
C ILE A 34 0.49 4.61 -5.38
N VAL A 35 0.42 5.81 -5.93
CA VAL A 35 1.54 6.48 -6.59
C VAL A 35 1.87 7.74 -5.82
N ARG A 36 3.15 7.94 -5.52
CA ARG A 36 3.65 9.13 -4.85
C ARG A 36 4.83 9.72 -5.59
N ILE A 37 4.97 11.03 -5.51
CA ILE A 37 6.15 11.73 -5.97
C ILE A 37 6.75 12.44 -4.76
N ALA A 38 8.04 12.23 -4.52
CA ALA A 38 8.79 13.00 -3.55
C ALA A 38 9.75 13.95 -4.26
N GLU A 39 9.67 15.20 -3.90
CA GLU A 39 10.59 16.24 -4.36
C GLU A 39 11.49 16.62 -3.19
N LEU A 40 12.80 16.42 -3.36
CA LEU A 40 13.78 16.69 -2.31
C LEU A 40 14.80 17.70 -2.79
N GLU A 41 15.28 18.49 -1.84
CA GLU A 41 16.49 19.30 -1.96
C GLU A 41 17.48 18.83 -0.89
N ILE A 42 18.67 18.44 -1.33
CA ILE A 42 19.72 17.87 -0.48
C ILE A 42 20.81 18.90 -0.25
N ASP A 43 21.42 18.88 0.91
CA ASP A 43 22.64 19.67 1.16
C ASP A 43 23.71 19.25 0.15
N PRO A 44 24.23 20.16 -0.69
CA PRO A 44 25.25 19.85 -1.68
C PRO A 44 26.50 19.19 -1.09
N GLY A 45 26.87 19.55 0.15
CA GLY A 45 28.02 18.98 0.85
C GLY A 45 27.82 17.53 1.30
N GLN A 46 26.57 17.04 1.29
CA GLN A 46 26.19 15.69 1.73
C GLN A 46 25.55 14.87 0.58
N LEU A 47 25.54 15.40 -0.63
CA LEU A 47 24.80 14.83 -1.75
C LEU A 47 25.20 13.38 -2.06
N GLU A 48 26.48 13.08 -2.11
CA GLU A 48 26.96 11.72 -2.42
C GLU A 48 26.64 10.72 -1.30
N ALA A 49 26.76 11.15 -0.04
CA ALA A 49 26.37 10.33 1.10
C ALA A 49 24.85 10.05 1.10
N TYR A 50 24.05 11.05 0.73
CA TYR A 50 22.62 10.90 0.57
C TYR A 50 22.26 9.91 -0.53
N LYS A 51 22.87 10.06 -1.72
CA LYS A 51 22.62 9.15 -2.86
C LYS A 51 22.97 7.70 -2.53
N LEU A 52 24.04 7.48 -1.77
CA LEU A 52 24.40 6.14 -1.32
C LEU A 52 23.35 5.55 -0.39
N ALA A 53 22.90 6.32 0.61
CA ALA A 53 21.87 5.88 1.55
C ALA A 53 20.52 5.60 0.85
N LEU A 54 20.14 6.45 -0.10
CA LEU A 54 18.93 6.29 -0.90
C LEU A 54 19.00 5.04 -1.79
N LYS A 55 20.16 4.77 -2.39
CA LYS A 55 20.37 3.57 -3.20
C LYS A 55 20.20 2.29 -2.36
N GLU A 56 20.84 2.23 -1.20
CA GLU A 56 20.72 1.10 -0.26
C GLU A 56 19.27 0.86 0.17
N GLU A 57 18.53 1.93 0.43
CA GLU A 57 17.13 1.89 0.81
C GLU A 57 16.28 1.32 -0.33
N ILE A 58 16.39 1.88 -1.55
CA ILE A 58 15.63 1.43 -2.72
C ILE A 58 15.91 -0.05 -3.04
N GLU A 59 17.19 -0.45 -3.09
CA GLU A 59 17.57 -1.84 -3.37
C GLU A 59 17.03 -2.81 -2.33
N THR A 60 16.99 -2.39 -1.06
CA THR A 60 16.44 -3.20 0.02
C THR A 60 14.93 -3.33 -0.08
N SER A 61 14.21 -2.21 -0.24
CA SER A 61 12.76 -2.20 -0.35
C SER A 61 12.25 -3.05 -1.52
N ILE A 62 12.84 -2.88 -2.71
CA ILE A 62 12.47 -3.69 -3.89
C ILE A 62 12.73 -5.18 -3.65
N ARG A 63 13.77 -5.55 -2.91
CA ARG A 63 14.13 -6.94 -2.65
C ARG A 63 13.26 -7.61 -1.59
N VAL A 64 12.88 -6.89 -0.53
CA VAL A 64 12.26 -7.51 0.66
C VAL A 64 10.80 -7.15 0.87
N GLU A 65 10.28 -6.13 0.21
CA GLU A 65 8.91 -5.66 0.38
C GLU A 65 8.03 -6.02 -0.83
N PRO A 66 7.19 -7.07 -0.75
CA PRO A 66 6.37 -7.49 -1.91
C PRO A 66 5.30 -6.47 -2.32
N GLY A 67 5.01 -5.50 -1.47
CA GLY A 67 4.06 -4.43 -1.77
C GLY A 67 4.68 -3.18 -2.40
N VAL A 68 6.01 -3.08 -2.43
CA VAL A 68 6.74 -2.02 -3.15
C VAL A 68 6.91 -2.44 -4.60
N LEU A 69 6.25 -1.74 -5.52
CA LEU A 69 6.24 -2.10 -6.93
C LEU A 69 7.32 -1.37 -7.73
N THR A 70 7.53 -0.09 -7.41
CA THR A 70 8.48 0.76 -8.12
C THR A 70 9.04 1.82 -7.17
N LEU A 71 10.35 2.00 -7.19
CA LEU A 71 11.03 3.13 -6.58
C LEU A 71 12.07 3.64 -7.58
N TYR A 72 11.77 4.76 -8.22
CA TYR A 72 12.70 5.44 -9.13
C TYR A 72 13.18 6.74 -8.51
N ALA A 73 14.48 6.91 -8.46
CA ALA A 73 15.12 8.14 -8.01
C ALA A 73 15.95 8.74 -9.14
N VAL A 74 15.77 10.02 -9.39
CA VAL A 74 16.53 10.78 -10.39
C VAL A 74 17.02 12.10 -9.80
N SER A 75 18.20 12.54 -10.20
CA SER A 75 18.68 13.91 -9.98
C SER A 75 18.28 14.80 -11.15
N VAL A 76 17.94 16.04 -10.88
CA VAL A 76 17.75 17.05 -11.93
C VAL A 76 19.11 17.39 -12.55
N LYS A 77 19.23 17.31 -13.86
CA LYS A 77 20.51 17.36 -14.58
C LYS A 77 21.36 18.60 -14.26
N GLU A 78 20.77 19.79 -14.25
CA GLU A 78 21.46 21.05 -13.98
C GLU A 78 21.51 21.40 -12.47
N HIS A 79 20.76 20.67 -11.64
CA HIS A 79 20.61 20.83 -10.20
C HIS A 79 20.68 19.48 -9.49
N PRO A 80 21.85 18.86 -9.40
CA PRO A 80 21.99 17.49 -8.90
C PRO A 80 21.59 17.31 -7.43
N GLU A 81 21.53 18.38 -6.65
CA GLU A 81 21.00 18.41 -5.29
C GLU A 81 19.47 18.25 -5.24
N GLN A 82 18.80 18.49 -6.35
CA GLN A 82 17.36 18.27 -6.48
C GLN A 82 17.08 16.84 -6.92
N ILE A 83 16.46 16.08 -6.05
CA ILE A 83 16.10 14.67 -6.28
C ILE A 83 14.58 14.57 -6.47
N ARG A 84 14.17 13.70 -7.38
CA ARG A 84 12.76 13.32 -7.57
C ARG A 84 12.64 11.82 -7.42
N LEU A 85 11.74 11.38 -6.55
CA LEU A 85 11.35 9.98 -6.45
C LEU A 85 9.97 9.80 -7.05
N PHE A 86 9.83 8.73 -7.80
CA PHE A 86 8.54 8.22 -8.25
C PHE A 86 8.35 6.84 -7.60
N GLU A 87 7.31 6.72 -6.81
CA GLU A 87 7.07 5.57 -5.96
C GLU A 87 5.72 4.95 -6.28
N THR A 88 5.67 3.63 -6.39
CA THR A 88 4.42 2.88 -6.57
C THR A 88 4.33 1.75 -5.56
N TYR A 89 3.20 1.67 -4.88
CA TYR A 89 2.88 0.63 -3.92
C TYR A 89 1.62 -0.10 -4.38
N ARG A 90 1.50 -1.38 -4.05
CA ARG A 90 0.35 -2.21 -4.41
C ARG A 90 -0.97 -1.63 -3.88
N ASP A 91 -0.96 -1.12 -2.65
CA ASP A 91 -2.11 -0.56 -1.94
C ASP A 91 -1.64 0.31 -0.75
N ALA A 92 -2.59 0.92 -0.03
CA ALA A 92 -2.30 1.75 1.14
C ALA A 92 -1.60 0.96 2.27
N SER A 93 -1.96 -0.30 2.48
CA SER A 93 -1.34 -1.14 3.49
C SER A 93 0.14 -1.41 3.19
N ALA A 94 0.48 -1.60 1.92
CA ALA A 94 1.86 -1.75 1.48
C ALA A 94 2.68 -0.48 1.72
N TYR A 95 2.10 0.69 1.44
CA TYR A 95 2.73 1.97 1.74
C TYR A 95 2.95 2.17 3.25
N GLU A 96 1.94 1.90 4.07
CA GLU A 96 2.07 1.97 5.53
C GLU A 96 3.13 1.02 6.07
N SER A 97 3.19 -0.21 5.55
CA SER A 97 4.21 -1.21 5.90
C SER A 97 5.61 -0.73 5.54
N HIS A 98 5.78 -0.11 4.36
CA HIS A 98 7.03 0.50 3.94
C HIS A 98 7.52 1.56 4.95
N LEU A 99 6.65 2.48 5.34
CA LEU A 99 6.99 3.54 6.31
C LEU A 99 7.40 2.98 7.69
N GLN A 100 6.94 1.77 8.05
CA GLN A 100 7.28 1.10 9.30
C GLN A 100 8.48 0.15 9.18
N SER A 101 8.98 -0.09 7.97
CA SER A 101 10.09 -1.01 7.75
C SER A 101 11.38 -0.55 8.45
N PRO A 102 12.21 -1.48 8.97
CA PRO A 102 13.44 -1.11 9.66
C PRO A 102 14.43 -0.36 8.76
N HIS A 103 14.56 -0.78 7.49
CA HIS A 103 15.48 -0.15 6.54
C HIS A 103 15.04 1.26 6.17
N PHE A 104 13.73 1.53 5.98
CA PHE A 104 13.23 2.87 5.75
C PHE A 104 13.48 3.78 6.97
N LYS A 105 13.22 3.31 8.19
CA LYS A 105 13.52 4.07 9.41
C LYS A 105 15.01 4.39 9.53
N THR A 106 15.87 3.41 9.28
CA THR A 106 17.33 3.60 9.26
C THR A 106 17.75 4.65 8.23
N TYR A 107 17.21 4.56 7.02
CA TYR A 107 17.43 5.56 5.98
C TYR A 107 16.99 6.96 6.43
N LYS A 108 15.79 7.10 6.98
CA LYS A 108 15.26 8.39 7.47
C LYS A 108 16.13 8.98 8.56
N ASP A 109 16.58 8.18 9.52
CA ASP A 109 17.44 8.64 10.61
C ASP A 109 18.81 9.08 10.09
N ARG A 110 19.42 8.30 9.19
CA ARG A 110 20.72 8.59 8.58
C ARG A 110 20.70 9.85 7.73
N THR A 111 19.61 10.12 7.02
CA THR A 111 19.52 11.21 6.03
C THR A 111 18.87 12.49 6.56
N ARG A 112 18.29 12.46 7.75
CA ARG A 112 17.51 13.58 8.32
C ARG A 112 18.24 14.93 8.27
N GLN A 113 19.55 14.94 8.52
CA GLN A 113 20.38 16.15 8.51
C GLN A 113 20.85 16.55 7.09
N MET A 114 20.65 15.70 6.10
CA MET A 114 21.06 15.91 4.72
C MET A 114 19.97 16.57 3.87
N VAL A 115 18.71 16.41 4.27
CA VAL A 115 17.53 16.90 3.53
C VAL A 115 17.19 18.31 3.98
N LYS A 116 17.30 19.29 3.08
CA LYS A 116 16.90 20.68 3.29
C LYS A 116 15.42 20.91 3.08
N LEU A 117 14.86 20.23 2.08
CA LEU A 117 13.43 20.31 1.75
C LEU A 117 12.93 18.94 1.33
N LEU A 118 11.74 18.59 1.80
CA LEU A 118 10.97 17.44 1.31
C LEU A 118 9.55 17.90 1.07
N ARG A 119 9.06 17.67 -0.15
CA ARG A 119 7.66 17.82 -0.53
C ARG A 119 7.13 16.49 -1.03
N LEU A 120 6.09 15.98 -0.41
CA LEU A 120 5.37 14.80 -0.88
C LEU A 120 4.16 15.25 -1.69
N VAL A 121 4.03 14.71 -2.89
CA VAL A 121 2.89 14.95 -3.78
C VAL A 121 2.05 13.70 -3.83
N GLU A 122 0.82 13.78 -3.32
CA GLU A 122 -0.17 12.72 -3.48
C GLU A 122 -0.73 12.78 -4.89
N THR A 123 -0.87 11.63 -5.52
CA THR A 123 -1.31 11.53 -6.91
C THR A 123 -2.39 10.48 -7.08
N GLU A 124 -3.18 10.63 -8.15
CA GLU A 124 -4.10 9.60 -8.62
C GLU A 124 -3.58 9.07 -9.96
N PRO A 125 -3.36 7.75 -10.10
CA PRO A 125 -2.88 7.18 -11.35
C PRO A 125 -3.87 7.39 -12.49
N ILE A 126 -3.42 7.93 -13.62
CA ILE A 126 -4.19 7.96 -14.87
C ILE A 126 -3.95 6.66 -15.63
N LEU A 127 -2.68 6.27 -15.76
CA LEU A 127 -2.25 5.04 -16.42
C LEU A 127 -0.84 4.67 -15.94
N LEU A 128 -0.65 3.43 -15.53
CA LEU A 128 0.65 2.88 -15.15
C LEU A 128 1.05 1.86 -16.21
N GLY A 129 1.73 2.32 -17.25
CA GLY A 129 2.17 1.50 -18.37
C GLY A 129 3.68 1.24 -18.33
N SER A 130 4.09 -0.01 -18.53
CA SER A 130 5.50 -0.38 -18.74
C SER A 130 5.61 -1.51 -19.75
N LYS A 131 6.76 -1.62 -20.43
CA LYS A 131 7.06 -2.83 -21.22
C LYS A 131 7.70 -3.85 -20.27
N SER A 132 7.23 -5.11 -20.35
CA SER A 132 7.96 -6.22 -19.74
C SER A 132 9.35 -6.34 -20.39
N ARG A 133 10.37 -6.47 -19.56
CA ARG A 133 11.73 -6.79 -20.03
C ARG A 133 11.88 -8.27 -20.21
#